data_fd92fd499b9d41acaa41bc03595d5b9f
#
_entry.id   fd92fd499b9d41acaa41bc03595d5b9f
#
_cell.length_a   1.000
_cell.length_b   1.000
_cell.length_c   1.000
_cell.angle_alpha   90.00
_cell.angle_beta   90.00
_cell.angle_gamma   90.00
#
_symmetry.space_group_name_H-M   'P 1'
#
loop_
_entity.id
_entity.type
_entity.pdbx_description
1 polymer ?
#
loop_
_entity_poly.entity_id
_entity_poly.type
_entity_poly.pdbx_seq_one_letter_code
_entity_poly.pdbx_strand_id
1 'polypeptide(L)'
;MRRPDENEYGAPYRRYVDLVPETDIVSALDVQAAVIERWPARVSHEKETWAYAEEKWTPRQVVGHLSDVERVFCYRALRMSRRDATPLPGFDETPYVAASDYANVPLQMLVAELVALRRANLPLFRRLDERSWSATGQASGMTVSVRAIAYVMVGHVRHHVNALEERYALTMD
;
A
#
# COMPACT_ATOMS: atom_id res chain seq x y z
N MET A 1 15.39 9.57 8.57
CA MET A 1 15.85 8.33 7.89
C MET A 1 16.17 8.66 6.45
N ARG A 2 17.18 8.02 5.80
CA ARG A 2 17.44 8.24 4.37
C ARG A 2 16.39 7.52 3.50
N ARG A 3 16.21 7.96 2.27
CA ARG A 3 15.44 7.23 1.25
C ARG A 3 16.15 5.91 0.89
N PRO A 4 15.44 4.89 0.40
CA PRO A 4 16.08 3.68 -0.11
C PRO A 4 16.93 3.98 -1.34
N ASP A 5 18.09 3.35 -1.44
CA ASP A 5 18.92 3.39 -2.65
C ASP A 5 18.33 2.44 -3.72
N GLU A 6 18.69 2.65 -4.98
CA GLU A 6 18.15 1.86 -6.11
C GLU A 6 18.46 0.35 -6.01
N ASN A 7 19.51 -0.02 -5.29
CA ASN A 7 19.84 -1.43 -5.03
C ASN A 7 19.05 -2.07 -3.88
N GLU A 8 18.23 -1.29 -3.18
CA GLU A 8 17.39 -1.77 -2.08
C GLU A 8 16.03 -2.30 -2.57
N TYR A 9 15.71 -2.22 -3.87
CA TYR A 9 14.44 -2.69 -4.44
C TYR A 9 14.55 -3.04 -5.93
N GLY A 10 13.68 -3.92 -6.39
CA GLY A 10 13.60 -4.27 -7.81
C GLY A 10 12.97 -3.17 -8.67
N ALA A 11 13.30 -3.15 -9.96
CA ALA A 11 12.85 -2.14 -10.93
C ALA A 11 11.32 -1.87 -10.92
N PRO A 12 10.42 -2.86 -10.75
CA PRO A 12 8.97 -2.61 -10.69
C PRO A 12 8.53 -1.70 -9.55
N TYR A 13 9.31 -1.59 -8.46
CA TYR A 13 8.98 -0.76 -7.31
C TYR A 13 9.41 0.70 -7.47
N ARG A 14 10.28 1.02 -8.44
CA ARG A 14 10.75 2.39 -8.69
C ARG A 14 9.59 3.38 -8.82
N ARG A 15 8.57 3.03 -9.62
CA ARG A 15 7.39 3.88 -9.85
C ARG A 15 6.65 4.29 -8.57
N TYR A 16 6.73 3.47 -7.51
CA TYR A 16 6.12 3.79 -6.22
C TYR A 16 7.07 4.60 -5.35
N VAL A 17 8.35 4.20 -5.28
CA VAL A 17 9.36 4.92 -4.50
C VAL A 17 9.52 6.36 -4.98
N ASP A 18 9.44 6.60 -6.29
CA ASP A 18 9.55 7.93 -6.88
C ASP A 18 8.40 8.87 -6.51
N LEU A 19 7.23 8.33 -6.15
CA LEU A 19 6.09 9.10 -5.66
C LEU A 19 6.24 9.58 -4.20
N VAL A 20 7.34 9.21 -3.50
CA VAL A 20 7.53 9.48 -2.07
C VAL A 20 8.77 10.33 -1.86
N PRO A 21 8.67 11.67 -1.87
CA PRO A 21 9.81 12.57 -1.64
C PRO A 21 10.25 12.65 -0.17
N GLU A 22 9.37 12.25 0.77
CA GLU A 22 9.61 12.37 2.20
C GLU A 22 10.79 11.52 2.67
N THR A 23 11.52 12.02 3.66
CA THR A 23 12.59 11.27 4.34
C THR A 23 12.10 10.62 5.64
N ASP A 24 11.07 11.16 6.29
CA ASP A 24 10.39 10.52 7.41
C ASP A 24 9.22 9.66 6.92
N ILE A 25 9.55 8.42 6.57
CA ILE A 25 8.56 7.49 6.00
C ILE A 25 7.52 7.04 7.03
N VAL A 26 7.86 7.01 8.32
CA VAL A 26 6.90 6.64 9.38
C VAL A 26 5.86 7.72 9.55
N SER A 27 6.27 8.99 9.53
CA SER A 27 5.34 10.12 9.52
C SER A 27 4.47 10.11 8.27
N ALA A 28 5.05 9.82 7.09
CA ALA A 28 4.29 9.73 5.85
C ALA A 28 3.20 8.63 5.88
N LEU A 29 3.51 7.45 6.44
CA LEU A 29 2.54 6.38 6.67
C LEU A 29 1.38 6.82 7.59
N ASP A 30 1.69 7.53 8.66
CA ASP A 30 0.71 7.99 9.66
C ASP A 30 -0.20 9.10 9.09
N VAL A 31 0.40 10.10 8.45
CA VAL A 31 -0.34 11.19 7.77
C VAL A 31 -1.24 10.63 6.67
N GLN A 32 -0.74 9.68 5.88
CA GLN A 32 -1.54 9.04 4.82
C GLN A 32 -2.74 8.29 5.38
N ALA A 33 -2.65 7.66 6.57
CA ALA A 33 -3.81 7.04 7.22
C ALA A 33 -4.92 8.05 7.52
N ALA A 34 -4.56 9.25 7.98
CA ALA A 34 -5.52 10.32 8.24
C ALA A 34 -6.15 10.92 6.97
N VAL A 35 -5.42 10.91 5.84
CA VAL A 35 -5.97 11.28 4.52
C VAL A 35 -6.96 10.22 4.06
N ILE A 36 -6.59 8.94 4.08
CA ILE A 36 -7.43 7.81 3.68
C ILE A 36 -8.76 7.80 4.46
N GLU A 37 -8.73 8.09 5.75
CA GLU A 37 -9.91 8.10 6.62
C GLU A 37 -11.01 9.06 6.14
N ARG A 38 -10.65 10.09 5.35
CA ARG A 38 -11.58 11.09 4.80
C ARG A 38 -12.19 10.72 3.44
N TRP A 39 -11.69 9.68 2.77
CA TRP A 39 -12.14 9.30 1.43
C TRP A 39 -13.64 9.03 1.31
N PRO A 40 -14.34 8.38 2.27
CA PRO A 40 -15.78 8.15 2.12
C PRO A 40 -16.61 9.42 1.99
N ALA A 41 -16.17 10.54 2.56
CA ALA A 41 -16.85 11.82 2.42
C ALA A 41 -16.62 12.50 1.06
N ARG A 42 -15.70 11.98 0.25
CA ARG A 42 -15.30 12.54 -1.04
C ARG A 42 -15.78 11.72 -2.24
N VAL A 43 -16.29 10.51 -1.98
CA VAL A 43 -16.75 9.58 -3.04
C VAL A 43 -18.25 9.35 -2.87
N SER A 44 -19.04 9.74 -3.87
CA SER A 44 -20.48 9.48 -3.84
C SER A 44 -20.77 7.99 -3.96
N HIS A 45 -21.93 7.56 -3.46
CA HIS A 45 -22.37 6.15 -3.53
C HIS A 45 -22.41 5.61 -4.97
N GLU A 46 -22.78 6.44 -5.93
CA GLU A 46 -22.76 6.09 -7.35
C GLU A 46 -21.34 5.85 -7.86
N LYS A 47 -20.39 6.72 -7.47
CA LYS A 47 -19.00 6.63 -7.90
C LYS A 47 -18.26 5.46 -7.26
N GLU A 48 -18.57 5.07 -6.02
CA GLU A 48 -17.85 3.98 -5.36
C GLU A 48 -18.03 2.61 -6.03
N THR A 49 -19.11 2.44 -6.83
CA THR A 49 -19.43 1.20 -7.56
C THR A 49 -19.19 1.32 -9.07
N TRP A 50 -18.80 2.49 -9.57
CA TRP A 50 -18.60 2.72 -10.99
C TRP A 50 -17.16 2.38 -11.40
N ALA A 51 -16.99 1.74 -12.57
CA ALA A 51 -15.71 1.51 -13.21
C ALA A 51 -15.62 2.33 -14.50
N TYR A 52 -14.45 2.94 -14.76
CA TYR A 52 -14.27 3.81 -15.95
C TYR A 52 -14.22 3.05 -17.29
N ALA A 53 -14.07 1.74 -17.26
CA ALA A 53 -14.13 0.85 -18.42
C ALA A 53 -14.46 -0.58 -17.98
N GLU A 54 -14.81 -1.43 -18.94
CA GLU A 54 -15.00 -2.86 -18.72
C GLU A 54 -13.74 -3.50 -18.11
N GLU A 55 -13.89 -4.47 -17.24
CA GLU A 55 -12.82 -5.19 -16.53
C GLU A 55 -11.92 -4.29 -15.65
N LYS A 56 -12.29 -3.04 -15.41
CA LYS A 56 -11.57 -2.17 -14.45
C LYS A 56 -12.22 -2.24 -13.08
N TRP A 57 -11.40 -2.09 -12.06
CA TRP A 57 -11.84 -2.12 -10.67
C TRP A 57 -12.65 -0.88 -10.32
N THR A 58 -13.68 -1.07 -9.55
CA THR A 58 -14.40 0.04 -8.89
C THR A 58 -13.54 0.64 -7.77
N PRO A 59 -13.82 1.87 -7.28
CA PRO A 59 -13.16 2.42 -6.10
C PRO A 59 -13.22 1.50 -4.87
N ARG A 60 -14.31 0.76 -4.67
CA ARG A 60 -14.40 -0.26 -3.61
C ARG A 60 -13.33 -1.34 -3.77
N GLN A 61 -13.19 -1.90 -4.96
CA GLN A 61 -12.19 -2.93 -5.25
C GLN A 61 -10.76 -2.39 -5.14
N VAL A 62 -10.52 -1.14 -5.55
CA VAL A 62 -9.22 -0.48 -5.36
C VAL A 62 -8.86 -0.39 -3.87
N VAL A 63 -9.80 0.06 -3.01
CA VAL A 63 -9.52 0.18 -1.57
C VAL A 63 -9.35 -1.20 -0.92
N GLY A 64 -10.15 -2.20 -1.33
CA GLY A 64 -9.95 -3.59 -0.89
C GLY A 64 -8.57 -4.13 -1.26
N HIS A 65 -8.15 -3.92 -2.52
CA HIS A 65 -6.78 -4.25 -2.96
C HIS A 65 -5.70 -3.56 -2.13
N LEU A 66 -5.87 -2.29 -1.79
CA LEU A 66 -4.93 -1.58 -0.91
C LEU A 66 -4.82 -2.25 0.48
N SER A 67 -5.92 -2.79 1.01
CA SER A 67 -5.91 -3.55 2.27
C SER A 67 -5.15 -4.88 2.16
N ASP A 68 -5.29 -5.59 1.05
CA ASP A 68 -4.52 -6.82 0.79
C ASP A 68 -3.02 -6.53 0.68
N VAL A 69 -2.67 -5.47 -0.07
CA VAL A 69 -1.27 -5.03 -0.21
C VAL A 69 -0.69 -4.61 1.14
N GLU A 70 -1.44 -3.88 1.97
CA GLU A 70 -1.02 -3.49 3.32
C GLU A 70 -0.67 -4.71 4.17
N ARG A 71 -1.47 -5.77 4.14
CA ARG A 71 -1.21 -7.05 4.84
C ARG A 71 0.05 -7.73 4.34
N VAL A 72 0.16 -7.89 3.03
CA VAL A 72 1.29 -8.59 2.39
C VAL A 72 2.60 -7.85 2.64
N PHE A 73 2.65 -6.54 2.44
CA PHE A 73 3.88 -5.77 2.61
C PHE A 73 4.28 -5.63 4.09
N CYS A 74 3.33 -5.47 5.00
CA CYS A 74 3.64 -5.46 6.43
C CYS A 74 4.19 -6.82 6.90
N TYR A 75 3.62 -7.94 6.45
CA TYR A 75 4.15 -9.26 6.73
C TYR A 75 5.58 -9.42 6.19
N ARG A 76 5.86 -8.96 4.97
CA ARG A 76 7.22 -8.98 4.40
C ARG A 76 8.18 -8.14 5.24
N ALA A 77 7.80 -6.93 5.61
CA ALA A 77 8.60 -6.06 6.48
C ALA A 77 8.89 -6.70 7.83
N LEU A 78 7.89 -7.33 8.46
CA LEU A 78 8.05 -8.06 9.71
C LEU A 78 9.11 -9.17 9.57
N ARG A 79 8.95 -10.07 8.60
CA ARG A 79 9.85 -11.20 8.36
C ARG A 79 11.30 -10.73 8.18
N MET A 80 11.51 -9.76 7.27
CA MET A 80 12.83 -9.23 6.93
C MET A 80 13.45 -8.49 8.12
N SER A 81 12.67 -7.70 8.88
CA SER A 81 13.16 -7.00 10.08
C SER A 81 13.63 -7.98 11.19
N ARG A 82 13.11 -9.20 11.18
CA ARG A 82 13.52 -10.30 12.08
C ARG A 82 14.61 -11.19 11.47
N ARG A 83 15.17 -10.78 10.30
CA ARG A 83 16.24 -11.51 9.57
C ARG A 83 15.84 -12.91 9.14
N ASP A 84 14.59 -13.11 8.88
CA ASP A 84 14.10 -14.33 8.28
C ASP A 84 14.53 -14.36 6.81
N ALA A 85 15.40 -15.29 6.47
CA ALA A 85 15.98 -15.43 5.14
C ALA A 85 15.09 -16.24 4.16
N THR A 86 13.94 -16.76 4.63
CA THR A 86 13.03 -17.53 3.78
C THR A 86 12.50 -16.67 2.64
N PRO A 87 12.67 -17.07 1.37
CA PRO A 87 12.08 -16.35 0.25
C PRO A 87 10.55 -16.29 0.36
N LEU A 88 9.99 -15.11 0.14
CA LEU A 88 8.55 -14.87 0.19
C LEU A 88 7.97 -14.89 -1.23
N PRO A 89 6.84 -15.60 -1.46
CA PRO A 89 6.22 -15.68 -2.77
C PRO A 89 5.70 -14.31 -3.24
N GLY A 90 5.54 -14.19 -4.55
CA GLY A 90 4.69 -13.16 -5.16
C GLY A 90 3.22 -13.46 -4.92
N PHE A 91 2.38 -12.47 -5.23
CA PHE A 91 0.95 -12.67 -5.38
C PHE A 91 0.48 -11.88 -6.61
N ASP A 92 -0.60 -12.34 -7.22
CA ASP A 92 -1.26 -11.66 -8.32
C ASP A 92 -2.50 -10.98 -7.75
N GLU A 93 -2.56 -9.67 -7.87
CA GLU A 93 -3.66 -8.86 -7.33
C GLU A 93 -4.98 -9.07 -8.06
N THR A 94 -4.95 -9.41 -9.35
CA THR A 94 -6.16 -9.56 -10.15
C THR A 94 -7.04 -10.72 -9.68
N PRO A 95 -6.53 -11.96 -9.52
CA PRO A 95 -7.31 -13.06 -8.95
C PRO A 95 -7.74 -12.80 -7.50
N TYR A 96 -6.93 -12.08 -6.70
CA TYR A 96 -7.30 -11.75 -5.32
C TYR A 96 -8.54 -10.87 -5.27
N VAL A 97 -8.57 -9.80 -6.05
CA VAL A 97 -9.75 -8.92 -6.13
C VAL A 97 -10.95 -9.67 -6.73
N ALA A 98 -10.73 -10.49 -7.75
CA ALA A 98 -11.82 -11.28 -8.35
C ALA A 98 -12.43 -12.32 -7.40
N ALA A 99 -11.63 -12.89 -6.48
CA ALA A 99 -12.07 -13.85 -5.48
C ALA A 99 -12.67 -13.20 -4.22
N SER A 100 -12.56 -11.86 -4.09
CA SER A 100 -13.06 -11.11 -2.95
C SER A 100 -14.53 -10.70 -3.13
N ASP A 101 -15.14 -10.18 -2.05
CA ASP A 101 -16.46 -9.56 -2.06
C ASP A 101 -16.40 -8.02 -2.07
N TYR A 102 -15.24 -7.42 -2.32
CA TYR A 102 -15.01 -5.98 -2.21
C TYR A 102 -16.02 -5.12 -2.98
N ALA A 103 -16.51 -5.59 -4.12
CA ALA A 103 -17.51 -4.88 -4.90
C ALA A 103 -18.83 -4.67 -4.12
N ASN A 104 -19.13 -5.55 -3.18
CA ASN A 104 -20.37 -5.54 -2.39
C ASN A 104 -20.23 -4.87 -1.01
N VAL A 105 -19.00 -4.62 -0.56
CA VAL A 105 -18.74 -3.98 0.74
C VAL A 105 -18.76 -2.46 0.58
N PRO A 106 -19.51 -1.71 1.42
CA PRO A 106 -19.53 -0.24 1.37
C PRO A 106 -18.11 0.36 1.50
N LEU A 107 -17.80 1.39 0.71
CA LEU A 107 -16.48 2.04 0.70
C LEU A 107 -16.04 2.47 2.11
N GLN A 108 -16.97 2.98 2.93
CA GLN A 108 -16.69 3.38 4.31
C GLN A 108 -16.12 2.23 5.16
N MET A 109 -16.61 1.00 4.97
CA MET A 109 -16.12 -0.17 5.70
C MET A 109 -14.73 -0.59 5.22
N LEU A 110 -14.50 -0.58 3.91
CA LEU A 110 -13.20 -0.89 3.32
C LEU A 110 -12.13 0.13 3.75
N VAL A 111 -12.48 1.41 3.76
CA VAL A 111 -11.59 2.47 4.26
C VAL A 111 -11.28 2.31 5.74
N ALA A 112 -12.29 2.02 6.57
CA ALA A 112 -12.09 1.78 8.01
C ALA A 112 -11.14 0.60 8.24
N GLU A 113 -11.27 -0.47 7.47
CA GLU A 113 -10.38 -1.64 7.50
C GLU A 113 -8.94 -1.27 7.12
N LEU A 114 -8.74 -0.58 6.00
CA LEU A 114 -7.40 -0.15 5.54
C LEU A 114 -6.72 0.75 6.59
N VAL A 115 -7.45 1.71 7.16
CA VAL A 115 -6.94 2.61 8.21
C VAL A 115 -6.59 1.84 9.47
N ALA A 116 -7.42 0.87 9.88
CA ALA A 116 -7.15 0.03 11.05
C ALA A 116 -5.88 -0.81 10.85
N LEU A 117 -5.70 -1.42 9.68
CA LEU A 117 -4.49 -2.16 9.31
C LEU A 117 -3.24 -1.27 9.36
N ARG A 118 -3.28 -0.09 8.73
CA ARG A 118 -2.18 0.86 8.73
C ARG A 118 -1.81 1.29 10.16
N ARG A 119 -2.80 1.63 10.98
CA ARG A 119 -2.59 2.02 12.38
C ARG A 119 -2.02 0.87 13.21
N ALA A 120 -2.47 -0.37 12.99
CA ALA A 120 -1.92 -1.55 13.66
C ALA A 120 -0.46 -1.85 13.25
N ASN A 121 -0.06 -1.50 12.03
CA ASN A 121 1.27 -1.71 11.49
C ASN A 121 2.29 -0.65 11.93
N LEU A 122 1.86 0.59 12.18
CA LEU A 122 2.75 1.70 12.56
C LEU A 122 3.68 1.39 13.76
N PRO A 123 3.22 0.73 14.85
CA PRO A 123 4.10 0.36 15.96
C PRO A 123 5.26 -0.55 15.56
N LEU A 124 5.11 -1.41 14.54
CA LEU A 124 6.22 -2.19 14.01
C LEU A 124 7.31 -1.24 13.49
N PHE A 125 6.96 -0.36 12.55
CA PHE A 125 7.92 0.54 11.91
C PHE A 125 8.56 1.54 12.89
N ARG A 126 7.81 2.05 13.88
CA ARG A 126 8.31 2.98 14.91
C ARG A 126 9.39 2.39 15.81
N ARG A 127 9.46 1.06 15.93
CA ARG A 127 10.42 0.35 16.81
C ARG A 127 11.65 -0.18 16.08
N LEU A 128 11.74 -0.01 14.77
CA LEU A 128 12.87 -0.50 13.99
C LEU A 128 14.09 0.39 14.20
N ASP A 129 15.23 -0.23 14.50
CA ASP A 129 16.54 0.40 14.46
C ASP A 129 17.07 0.46 13.02
N GLU A 130 18.15 1.20 12.79
CA GLU A 130 18.74 1.36 11.44
C GLU A 130 19.15 0.03 10.82
N ARG A 131 19.58 -0.92 11.64
CA ARG A 131 19.96 -2.25 11.19
C ARG A 131 18.75 -3.06 10.71
N SER A 132 17.60 -2.90 11.33
CA SER A 132 16.34 -3.53 10.92
C SER A 132 15.76 -2.85 9.67
N TRP A 133 15.86 -1.53 9.56
CA TRP A 133 15.45 -0.78 8.38
C TRP A 133 16.24 -1.17 7.13
N SER A 134 17.54 -1.43 7.26
CA SER A 134 18.40 -1.86 6.15
C SER A 134 18.38 -3.37 5.89
N ALA A 135 17.67 -4.15 6.71
CA ALA A 135 17.55 -5.59 6.50
C ALA A 135 16.84 -5.88 5.16
N THR A 136 17.39 -6.82 4.40
CA THR A 136 16.86 -7.23 3.11
C THR A 136 16.36 -8.67 3.13
N GLY A 137 15.50 -9.01 2.19
CA GLY A 137 15.04 -10.36 1.93
C GLY A 137 14.57 -10.51 0.49
N GLN A 138 14.20 -11.74 0.13
CA GLN A 138 13.66 -12.06 -1.18
C GLN A 138 12.13 -12.03 -1.13
N ALA A 139 11.49 -11.24 -2.00
CA ALA A 139 10.04 -11.24 -2.17
C ALA A 139 9.68 -11.07 -3.65
N SER A 140 8.77 -11.87 -4.16
CA SER A 140 8.38 -11.87 -5.58
C SER A 140 9.60 -12.04 -6.53
N GLY A 141 10.60 -12.82 -6.13
CA GLY A 141 11.84 -13.04 -6.91
C GLY A 141 12.83 -11.86 -6.91
N MET A 142 12.59 -10.83 -6.11
CA MET A 142 13.42 -9.62 -6.04
C MET A 142 13.97 -9.42 -4.64
N THR A 143 15.17 -8.87 -4.53
CA THR A 143 15.70 -8.37 -3.26
C THR A 143 15.01 -7.05 -2.91
N VAL A 144 14.56 -6.91 -1.67
CA VAL A 144 13.95 -5.70 -1.17
C VAL A 144 14.32 -5.45 0.28
N SER A 145 14.59 -4.20 0.67
CA SER A 145 14.82 -3.82 2.07
C SER A 145 13.50 -3.49 2.77
N VAL A 146 13.51 -3.58 4.11
CA VAL A 146 12.38 -3.12 4.94
C VAL A 146 12.07 -1.65 4.68
N ARG A 147 13.11 -0.82 4.52
CA ARG A 147 12.98 0.59 4.16
C ARG A 147 12.23 0.76 2.84
N ALA A 148 12.68 0.05 1.81
CA ALA A 148 12.04 0.12 0.49
C ALA A 148 10.57 -0.35 0.55
N ILE A 149 10.24 -1.39 1.33
CA ILE A 149 8.86 -1.82 1.54
C ILE A 149 8.00 -0.68 2.09
N ALA A 150 8.45 0.04 3.12
CA ALA A 150 7.69 1.16 3.69
C ALA A 150 7.46 2.28 2.66
N TYR A 151 8.45 2.60 1.82
CA TYR A 151 8.30 3.54 0.72
C TYR A 151 7.31 3.04 -0.33
N VAL A 152 7.38 1.76 -0.70
CA VAL A 152 6.42 1.15 -1.63
C VAL A 152 5.00 1.21 -1.07
N MET A 153 4.78 0.97 0.24
CA MET A 153 3.45 1.05 0.86
C MET A 153 2.83 2.45 0.71
N VAL A 154 3.61 3.52 0.94
CA VAL A 154 3.13 4.90 0.75
C VAL A 154 2.91 5.20 -0.73
N GLY A 155 3.88 4.89 -1.58
CA GLY A 155 3.83 5.20 -3.00
C GLY A 155 2.78 4.40 -3.76
N HIS A 156 2.48 3.17 -3.35
CA HIS A 156 1.44 2.35 -3.93
C HIS A 156 0.04 2.97 -3.71
N VAL A 157 -0.23 3.47 -2.50
CA VAL A 157 -1.47 4.22 -2.24
C VAL A 157 -1.54 5.47 -3.13
N ARG A 158 -0.46 6.26 -3.22
CA ARG A 158 -0.40 7.45 -4.10
C ARG A 158 -0.63 7.11 -5.57
N HIS A 159 -0.06 6.00 -6.03
CA HIS A 159 -0.30 5.52 -7.39
C HIS A 159 -1.79 5.27 -7.66
N HIS A 160 -2.50 4.63 -6.73
CA HIS A 160 -3.93 4.39 -6.87
C HIS A 160 -4.76 5.66 -6.67
N VAL A 161 -4.35 6.59 -5.80
CA VAL A 161 -4.95 7.93 -5.69
C VAL A 161 -4.88 8.65 -7.02
N ASN A 162 -3.71 8.74 -7.64
CA ASN A 162 -3.56 9.37 -8.97
C ASN A 162 -4.51 8.73 -10.00
N ALA A 163 -4.62 7.41 -10.02
CA ALA A 163 -5.53 6.73 -10.94
C ALA A 163 -7.02 7.03 -10.64
N LEU A 164 -7.40 7.13 -9.36
CA LEU A 164 -8.76 7.49 -8.95
C LEU A 164 -9.08 8.95 -9.31
N GLU A 165 -8.13 9.85 -9.21
CA GLU A 165 -8.31 11.26 -9.60
C GLU A 165 -8.38 11.43 -11.12
N GLU A 166 -7.44 10.84 -11.85
CA GLU A 166 -7.34 11.00 -13.30
C GLU A 166 -8.46 10.30 -14.07
N ARG A 167 -8.87 9.09 -13.63
CA ARG A 167 -9.77 8.23 -14.40
C ARG A 167 -11.19 8.20 -13.87
N TYR A 168 -11.39 8.45 -12.58
CA TYR A 168 -12.71 8.43 -11.94
C TYR A 168 -13.22 9.84 -11.63
N ALA A 169 -12.41 10.88 -11.89
CA ALA A 169 -12.71 12.27 -11.56
C ALA A 169 -13.09 12.43 -10.07
N LEU A 170 -12.33 11.81 -9.19
CA LEU A 170 -12.43 11.94 -7.73
C LEU A 170 -11.39 12.94 -7.23
N THR A 171 -11.59 13.50 -6.06
CA THR A 171 -10.61 14.33 -5.34
C THR A 171 -10.30 13.63 -4.03
N MET A 172 -9.13 13.00 -3.92
CA MET A 172 -8.80 12.11 -2.81
C MET A 172 -7.95 12.78 -1.71
N ASP A 173 -7.32 13.93 -1.99
CA ASP A 173 -6.49 14.69 -1.03
C ASP A 173 -7.28 15.65 -0.13
#